data_be5a7b0c652bafe16bb77c42d9c96526
#
_entry.id   be5a7b0c652bafe16bb77c42d9c96526
#
_cell.length_a   1.000
_cell.length_b   1.000
_cell.length_c   1.000
_cell.angle_alpha   90.00
_cell.angle_beta   90.00
_cell.angle_gamma   90.00
#
_symmetry.space_group_name_H-M   'P 1'
#
loop_
_entity.id
_entity.type
_entity.pdbx_description
1 polymer ?
#
loop_
_entity_poly.entity_id
_entity_poly.type
_entity_poly.pdbx_seq_one_letter_code
_entity_poly.pdbx_strand_id
1 'polypeptide(L)'
;MIPPKPALLLVDDEERILRSLAMLFRGQYQLHTTTDAREALAIIERTPVQVIVSDQKMPIMRGADLLREVKERSPKTMRILLTGYSELDAIVASVNEGEIFRYVNKPWDAAELRSTVDQAAQIAATLFAAPATEPAPITAARAVTAADMVPLSPASAEGILVIEDDVEVFHAVQQIVGASQPVYWARSLEQAFDHLENHPVGVIVSELVVQRESLTAALKLLKAQYPEVVTIVMTPFQDTGVLINLINQGQIYRLLPKPLRPGPLGMNIASALRHHRMLKASPSLRSRHAVEKIRQPEELSVANRVMGFLGRLRGRATV
;
A
#
# COMPACT_ATOMS: atom_id res chain seq x y z
N MET A 1 16.29 30.85 -10.48
CA MET A 1 14.98 30.85 -9.80
C MET A 1 14.97 29.70 -8.83
N ILE A 2 14.80 29.95 -7.54
CA ILE A 2 14.69 28.86 -6.54
C ILE A 2 13.32 28.15 -6.77
N PRO A 3 13.26 26.87 -6.95
CA PRO A 3 11.98 26.17 -7.14
C PRO A 3 11.06 26.42 -5.93
N PRO A 4 9.75 26.57 -6.14
CA PRO A 4 8.83 26.77 -5.05
C PRO A 4 8.90 25.58 -4.08
N LYS A 5 8.86 25.88 -2.77
CA LYS A 5 8.87 24.84 -1.75
C LYS A 5 7.62 23.98 -1.87
N PRO A 6 7.71 22.64 -1.70
CA PRO A 6 6.53 21.79 -1.70
C PRO A 6 5.61 22.15 -0.52
N ALA A 7 4.30 22.10 -0.73
CA ALA A 7 3.31 22.36 0.30
C ALA A 7 3.09 21.11 1.15
N LEU A 8 3.15 21.30 2.47
CA LEU A 8 2.90 20.27 3.49
C LEU A 8 1.74 20.71 4.38
N LEU A 9 0.69 19.91 4.43
CA LEU A 9 -0.46 20.12 5.32
C LEU A 9 -0.35 19.20 6.55
N LEU A 10 -0.39 19.79 7.73
CA LEU A 10 -0.34 19.12 9.03
C LEU A 10 -1.71 19.24 9.70
N VAL A 11 -2.29 18.11 10.11
CA VAL A 11 -3.63 18.06 10.72
C VAL A 11 -3.58 17.24 12.01
N ASP A 12 -3.88 17.87 13.13
CA ASP A 12 -3.91 17.23 14.46
C ASP A 12 -4.75 18.11 15.39
N ASP A 13 -5.69 17.56 16.15
CA ASP A 13 -6.57 18.34 17.03
C ASP A 13 -5.82 18.99 18.22
N GLU A 14 -4.59 18.55 18.49
CA GLU A 14 -3.73 19.15 19.49
C GLU A 14 -2.77 20.22 18.89
N GLU A 15 -3.03 21.50 19.13
CA GLU A 15 -2.14 22.59 18.68
C GLU A 15 -0.68 22.43 19.11
N ARG A 16 -0.41 21.77 20.24
CA ARG A 16 0.97 21.52 20.71
C ARG A 16 1.70 20.59 19.77
N ILE A 17 1.01 19.57 19.28
CA ILE A 17 1.54 18.62 18.29
C ILE A 17 1.80 19.34 16.97
N LEU A 18 0.84 20.14 16.48
CA LEU A 18 1.02 20.94 15.26
C LEU A 18 2.22 21.87 15.35
N ARG A 19 2.45 22.55 16.49
CA ARG A 19 3.63 23.39 16.70
C ARG A 19 4.92 22.58 16.64
N SER A 20 4.98 21.40 17.23
CA SER A 20 6.15 20.52 17.19
C SER A 20 6.43 20.03 15.76
N LEU A 21 5.41 19.60 15.03
CA LEU A 21 5.52 19.22 13.65
C LEU A 21 5.94 20.39 12.74
N ALA A 22 5.35 21.57 12.95
CA ALA A 22 5.71 22.76 12.17
C ALA A 22 7.17 23.17 12.40
N MET A 23 7.69 23.04 13.62
CA MET A 23 9.12 23.29 13.91
C MET A 23 10.01 22.28 13.18
N LEU A 24 9.61 21.01 13.11
CA LEU A 24 10.37 19.95 12.44
C LEU A 24 10.56 20.24 10.92
N PHE A 25 9.54 20.80 10.26
CA PHE A 25 9.52 21.02 8.81
C PHE A 25 9.74 22.48 8.39
N ARG A 26 9.97 23.36 9.35
CA ARG A 26 10.19 24.79 9.11
C ARG A 26 11.35 25.02 8.14
N GLY A 27 11.12 25.89 7.17
CA GLY A 27 12.15 26.29 6.20
C GLY A 27 12.27 25.38 4.98
N GLN A 28 11.87 24.13 5.04
CA GLN A 28 11.93 23.16 3.93
C GLN A 28 10.63 23.15 3.11
N TYR A 29 9.48 23.36 3.76
CA TYR A 29 8.14 23.27 3.18
C TYR A 29 7.38 24.58 3.28
N GLN A 30 6.41 24.77 2.39
CA GLN A 30 5.30 25.70 2.61
C GLN A 30 4.30 25.01 3.52
N LEU A 31 4.27 25.41 4.80
CA LEU A 31 3.47 24.75 5.83
C LEU A 31 2.05 25.31 5.88
N HIS A 32 1.09 24.41 5.93
CA HIS A 32 -0.29 24.64 6.30
C HIS A 32 -0.59 23.80 7.55
N THR A 33 -1.26 24.37 8.54
CA THR A 33 -1.60 23.66 9.78
C THR A 33 -3.05 23.92 10.13
N THR A 34 -3.77 22.92 10.55
CA THR A 34 -5.14 23.07 11.03
C THR A 34 -5.49 22.00 12.06
N THR A 35 -6.37 22.34 13.00
CA THR A 35 -6.96 21.41 13.98
C THR A 35 -8.30 20.83 13.49
N ASP A 36 -8.82 21.27 12.33
CA ASP A 36 -10.11 20.85 11.80
C ASP A 36 -9.94 20.13 10.46
N ALA A 37 -10.45 18.90 10.40
CA ALA A 37 -10.43 18.08 9.19
C ALA A 37 -11.21 18.71 8.00
N ARG A 38 -12.26 19.48 8.28
CA ARG A 38 -13.03 20.17 7.23
C ARG A 38 -12.23 21.32 6.63
N GLU A 39 -11.50 22.05 7.47
CA GLU A 39 -10.60 23.09 7.00
C GLU A 39 -9.45 22.48 6.18
N ALA A 40 -8.93 21.31 6.60
CA ALA A 40 -7.93 20.57 5.81
C ALA A 40 -8.42 20.26 4.39
N LEU A 41 -9.66 19.82 4.23
CA LEU A 41 -10.27 19.58 2.91
C LEU A 41 -10.38 20.87 2.09
N ALA A 42 -10.79 21.97 2.73
CA ALA A 42 -10.85 23.27 2.06
C ALA A 42 -9.48 23.79 1.61
N ILE A 43 -8.39 23.47 2.36
CA ILE A 43 -7.01 23.79 1.95
C ILE A 43 -6.63 22.93 0.73
N ILE A 44 -6.93 21.65 0.73
CA ILE A 44 -6.66 20.71 -0.39
C ILE A 44 -7.31 21.19 -1.70
N GLU A 45 -8.53 21.73 -1.62
CA GLU A 45 -9.25 22.23 -2.81
C GLU A 45 -8.66 23.52 -3.38
N ARG A 46 -8.08 24.36 -2.52
CA ARG A 46 -7.54 25.68 -2.91
C ARG A 46 -6.05 25.66 -3.23
N THR A 47 -5.31 24.70 -2.72
CA THR A 47 -3.86 24.64 -2.78
C THR A 47 -3.37 23.29 -3.27
N PRO A 48 -2.43 23.22 -4.23
CA PRO A 48 -1.81 21.97 -4.64
C PRO A 48 -0.88 21.46 -3.53
N VAL A 49 -1.41 20.74 -2.57
CA VAL A 49 -0.68 20.15 -1.44
C VAL A 49 0.04 18.88 -1.90
N GLN A 50 1.36 18.82 -1.74
CA GLN A 50 2.16 17.65 -2.10
C GLN A 50 2.03 16.52 -1.07
N VAL A 51 2.03 16.88 0.22
CA VAL A 51 1.96 15.89 1.31
C VAL A 51 0.99 16.37 2.37
N ILE A 52 0.14 15.46 2.85
CA ILE A 52 -0.66 15.64 4.07
C ILE A 52 -0.21 14.65 5.13
N VAL A 53 -0.02 15.13 6.35
CA VAL A 53 0.22 14.35 7.56
C VAL A 53 -0.95 14.59 8.50
N SER A 54 -1.71 13.55 8.84
CA SER A 54 -2.89 13.65 9.68
C SER A 54 -2.78 12.76 10.90
N ASP A 55 -3.18 13.26 12.06
CA ASP A 55 -3.48 12.41 13.20
C ASP A 55 -4.69 11.52 12.91
N GLN A 56 -4.73 10.34 13.54
CA GLN A 56 -5.83 9.38 13.45
C GLN A 56 -6.99 9.76 14.36
N LYS A 57 -6.72 10.17 15.60
CA LYS A 57 -7.74 10.45 16.61
C LYS A 57 -8.13 11.92 16.65
N MET A 58 -9.00 12.33 15.77
CA MET A 58 -9.55 13.69 15.81
C MET A 58 -11.05 13.69 16.14
N PRO A 59 -11.57 14.73 16.78
CA PRO A 59 -13.00 14.85 17.09
C PRO A 59 -13.89 14.80 15.89
N ILE A 60 -14.75 14.92 15.36
CA ILE A 60 -15.58 15.09 14.17
C ILE A 60 -15.26 14.09 13.05
N MET A 61 -13.99 13.94 12.65
CA MET A 61 -13.57 13.10 11.53
C MET A 61 -12.23 12.43 11.86
N ARG A 62 -12.14 11.10 11.72
CA ARG A 62 -10.89 10.37 11.90
C ARG A 62 -9.91 10.68 10.77
N GLY A 63 -8.61 10.62 11.06
CA GLY A 63 -7.58 10.86 10.05
C GLY A 63 -7.68 9.96 8.83
N ALA A 64 -8.00 8.68 9.02
CA ALA A 64 -8.21 7.75 7.91
C ALA A 64 -9.37 8.18 6.99
N ASP A 65 -10.47 8.68 7.56
CA ASP A 65 -11.61 9.18 6.79
C ASP A 65 -11.24 10.48 6.04
N LEU A 66 -10.51 11.38 6.69
CA LEU A 66 -9.96 12.58 6.06
C LEU A 66 -9.07 12.21 4.87
N LEU A 67 -8.13 11.28 5.06
CA LEU A 67 -7.19 10.89 4.00
C LEU A 67 -7.87 10.18 2.83
N ARG A 68 -8.99 9.48 3.07
CA ARG A 68 -9.85 8.94 2.01
C ARG A 68 -10.49 10.07 1.17
N GLU A 69 -11.06 11.08 1.81
CA GLU A 69 -11.61 12.26 1.14
C GLU A 69 -10.53 13.02 0.33
N VAL A 70 -9.34 13.15 0.91
CA VAL A 70 -8.18 13.76 0.22
C VAL A 70 -7.80 12.97 -1.03
N LYS A 71 -7.85 11.63 -0.98
CA LYS A 71 -7.58 10.79 -2.15
C LYS A 71 -8.55 11.10 -3.31
N GLU A 72 -9.82 11.28 -3.01
CA GLU A 72 -10.85 11.56 -4.01
C GLU A 72 -10.67 12.96 -4.63
N ARG A 73 -10.37 13.98 -3.81
CA ARG A 73 -10.25 15.37 -4.24
C ARG A 73 -8.90 15.72 -4.85
N SER A 74 -7.84 15.14 -4.32
CA SER A 74 -6.46 15.37 -4.77
C SER A 74 -5.67 14.04 -4.80
N PRO A 75 -5.89 13.19 -5.81
CA PRO A 75 -5.27 11.87 -5.89
C PRO A 75 -3.73 11.92 -5.95
N LYS A 76 -3.15 13.04 -6.38
CA LYS A 76 -1.69 13.25 -6.44
C LYS A 76 -1.05 13.58 -5.08
N THR A 77 -1.84 14.01 -4.10
CA THR A 77 -1.36 14.29 -2.74
C THR A 77 -0.92 12.99 -2.05
N MET A 78 0.28 12.96 -1.49
CA MET A 78 0.78 11.85 -0.69
C MET A 78 0.23 11.93 0.73
N ARG A 79 -0.22 10.82 1.28
CA ARG A 79 -0.99 10.74 2.53
C ARG A 79 -0.24 9.93 3.57
N ILE A 80 0.03 10.55 4.73
CA ILE A 80 0.71 9.94 5.87
C ILE A 80 -0.23 10.01 7.08
N LEU A 81 -0.40 8.90 7.80
CA LEU A 81 -1.22 8.82 8.99
C LEU A 81 -0.34 8.65 10.24
N LEU A 82 -0.52 9.54 11.21
CA LEU A 82 0.04 9.38 12.55
C LEU A 82 -0.95 8.60 13.41
N THR A 83 -0.49 7.53 14.09
CA THR A 83 -1.39 6.63 14.81
C THR A 83 -0.76 6.10 16.10
N GLY A 84 -1.58 5.83 17.12
CA GLY A 84 -1.16 5.16 18.34
C GLY A 84 -1.29 3.63 18.23
N TYR A 85 -0.62 2.90 19.12
CA TYR A 85 -0.61 1.42 19.14
C TYR A 85 -1.99 0.78 19.35
N SER A 86 -2.98 1.51 19.88
CA SER A 86 -4.31 0.97 20.22
C SER A 86 -5.34 1.02 19.08
N GLU A 87 -4.93 1.34 17.86
CA GLU A 87 -5.85 1.69 16.76
C GLU A 87 -5.86 0.67 15.61
N LEU A 88 -5.62 -0.59 15.93
CA LEU A 88 -5.47 -1.68 14.94
C LEU A 88 -6.62 -1.75 13.93
N ASP A 89 -7.87 -1.75 14.40
CA ASP A 89 -9.05 -1.86 13.52
C ASP A 89 -9.16 -0.68 12.56
N ALA A 90 -8.81 0.52 13.04
CA ALA A 90 -8.81 1.72 12.21
C ALA A 90 -7.70 1.69 11.15
N ILE A 91 -6.52 1.18 11.51
CA ILE A 91 -5.40 0.98 10.56
C ILE A 91 -5.82 0.00 9.46
N VAL A 92 -6.40 -1.14 9.83
CA VAL A 92 -6.87 -2.16 8.88
C VAL A 92 -7.91 -1.59 7.91
N ALA A 93 -8.90 -0.88 8.44
CA ALA A 93 -9.92 -0.23 7.61
C ALA A 93 -9.26 0.79 6.65
N SER A 94 -8.33 1.59 7.14
CA SER A 94 -7.67 2.62 6.35
C SER A 94 -6.71 2.07 5.28
N VAL A 95 -6.03 0.95 5.53
CA VAL A 95 -5.27 0.22 4.49
C VAL A 95 -6.20 -0.20 3.35
N ASN A 96 -7.38 -0.70 3.72
CA ASN A 96 -8.33 -1.21 2.74
C ASN A 96 -9.03 -0.12 1.92
N GLU A 97 -9.10 1.12 2.40
CA GLU A 97 -9.87 2.20 1.78
C GLU A 97 -9.04 3.42 1.34
N GLY A 98 -7.97 3.75 2.07
CA GLY A 98 -7.33 5.06 1.98
C GLY A 98 -6.14 5.18 1.03
N GLU A 99 -5.49 4.09 0.60
CA GLU A 99 -4.19 4.15 -0.10
C GLU A 99 -3.20 5.08 0.62
N ILE A 100 -3.05 4.89 1.92
CA ILE A 100 -2.11 5.66 2.74
C ILE A 100 -0.69 5.26 2.35
N PHE A 101 0.18 6.25 2.13
CA PHE A 101 1.56 6.02 1.75
C PHE A 101 2.37 5.43 2.90
N ARG A 102 2.21 6.00 4.11
CA ARG A 102 2.91 5.54 5.32
C ARG A 102 2.06 5.74 6.55
N TYR A 103 2.26 4.83 7.49
CA TYR A 103 1.77 4.92 8.86
C TYR A 103 2.95 5.21 9.78
N VAL A 104 2.83 6.18 10.64
CA VAL A 104 3.88 6.57 11.59
C VAL A 104 3.33 6.46 13.01
N ASN A 105 4.02 5.67 13.84
CA ASN A 105 3.61 5.48 15.23
C ASN A 105 3.88 6.70 16.08
N LYS A 106 2.96 7.00 16.99
CA LYS A 106 3.17 7.94 18.11
C LYS A 106 3.73 7.17 19.31
N PRO A 107 4.79 7.62 20.00
CA PRO A 107 5.64 8.76 19.66
C PRO A 107 6.54 8.47 18.44
N TRP A 108 6.73 9.44 17.55
CA TRP A 108 7.58 9.30 16.38
C TRP A 108 9.02 9.70 16.65
N ASP A 109 9.94 9.11 15.90
CA ASP A 109 11.29 9.62 15.73
C ASP A 109 11.30 10.78 14.73
N ALA A 110 11.95 11.91 15.09
CA ALA A 110 11.95 13.12 14.29
C ALA A 110 12.70 12.95 12.95
N ALA A 111 13.78 12.17 12.94
CA ALA A 111 14.56 11.93 11.73
C ALA A 111 13.82 10.99 10.78
N GLU A 112 13.17 9.96 11.32
CA GLU A 112 12.36 9.02 10.56
C GLU A 112 11.13 9.68 9.94
N LEU A 113 10.39 10.49 10.71
CA LEU A 113 9.24 11.23 10.17
C LEU A 113 9.67 12.22 9.09
N ARG A 114 10.79 12.92 9.28
CA ARG A 114 11.34 13.83 8.26
C ARG A 114 11.69 13.07 6.98
N SER A 115 12.40 11.96 7.08
CA SER A 115 12.76 11.11 5.93
C SER A 115 11.51 10.63 5.18
N THR A 116 10.46 10.23 5.91
CA THR A 116 9.19 9.77 5.35
C THR A 116 8.47 10.89 4.57
N VAL A 117 8.41 12.10 5.14
CA VAL A 117 7.78 13.26 4.47
C VAL A 117 8.60 13.69 3.26
N ASP A 118 9.93 13.71 3.34
CA ASP A 118 10.81 14.07 2.23
C ASP A 118 10.66 13.07 1.06
N GLN A 119 10.57 11.76 1.34
CA GLN A 119 10.30 10.75 0.34
C GLN A 119 8.91 10.96 -0.30
N ALA A 120 7.89 11.23 0.50
CA ALA A 120 6.54 11.51 0.00
C ALA A 120 6.52 12.75 -0.91
N ALA A 121 7.22 13.82 -0.53
CA ALA A 121 7.30 15.05 -1.31
C ALA A 121 8.01 14.83 -2.66
N GLN A 122 9.07 14.04 -2.70
CA GLN A 122 9.76 13.68 -3.95
C GLN A 122 8.84 12.92 -4.90
N ILE A 123 8.10 11.95 -4.39
CA ILE A 123 7.12 11.18 -5.17
C ILE A 123 6.01 12.12 -5.67
N ALA A 124 5.46 12.96 -4.80
CA ALA A 124 4.44 13.93 -5.18
C ALA A 124 4.93 14.86 -6.29
N ALA A 125 6.17 15.35 -6.21
CA ALA A 125 6.75 16.22 -7.25
C ALA A 125 6.71 15.58 -8.64
N THR A 126 7.04 14.28 -8.75
CA THR A 126 6.92 13.55 -10.02
C THR A 126 5.48 13.40 -10.48
N LEU A 127 4.54 13.18 -9.57
CA LEU A 127 3.12 13.03 -9.88
C LEU A 127 2.47 14.36 -10.33
N PHE A 128 2.86 15.48 -9.71
CA PHE A 128 2.37 16.80 -10.08
C PHE A 128 3.00 17.30 -11.40
N ALA A 129 4.24 16.90 -11.71
CA ALA A 129 4.91 17.24 -12.95
C ALA A 129 4.41 16.42 -14.16
N ALA A 130 3.83 15.24 -13.95
CA ALA A 130 3.31 14.43 -15.03
C ALA A 130 2.10 15.13 -15.69
N PRO A 131 2.07 15.24 -17.04
CA PRO A 131 0.91 15.78 -17.73
C PRO A 131 -0.36 15.00 -17.35
N ALA A 132 -1.49 15.70 -17.31
CA ALA A 132 -2.79 15.14 -16.93
C ALA A 132 -3.33 14.18 -18.01
N THR A 133 -2.66 13.07 -18.25
CA THR A 133 -3.21 11.92 -18.96
C THR A 133 -3.82 11.01 -17.89
N GLU A 134 -4.92 11.47 -17.30
CA GLU A 134 -5.64 10.68 -16.31
C GLU A 134 -6.42 9.55 -16.96
N PRO A 135 -6.28 8.30 -16.49
CA PRO A 135 -7.43 7.42 -16.46
C PRO A 135 -8.45 8.06 -15.51
N ALA A 136 -9.70 8.16 -15.94
CA ALA A 136 -10.80 8.72 -15.15
C ALA A 136 -10.76 8.21 -13.71
N PRO A 137 -11.05 9.05 -12.69
CA PRO A 137 -11.05 8.64 -11.31
C PRO A 137 -11.97 7.42 -11.18
N ILE A 138 -11.42 6.32 -10.69
CA ILE A 138 -12.25 5.20 -10.25
C ILE A 138 -12.96 5.74 -9.01
N THR A 139 -14.16 6.28 -9.24
CA THR A 139 -15.04 6.70 -8.16
C THR A 139 -15.12 5.59 -7.12
N ALA A 140 -14.96 6.01 -5.87
CA ALA A 140 -15.01 5.19 -4.67
C ALA A 140 -16.05 4.07 -4.79
N ALA A 141 -15.69 2.93 -4.24
CA ALA A 141 -16.50 1.76 -3.94
C ALA A 141 -18.02 1.90 -4.14
N ARG A 142 -18.47 2.08 -5.38
CA ARG A 142 -19.80 1.68 -5.76
C ARG A 142 -19.87 0.20 -5.46
N ALA A 143 -20.80 -0.20 -4.62
CA ALA A 143 -21.04 -1.60 -4.31
C ALA A 143 -20.98 -2.40 -5.61
N VAL A 144 -19.97 -3.27 -5.74
CA VAL A 144 -19.77 -4.08 -6.93
C VAL A 144 -21.01 -4.98 -7.02
N THR A 145 -21.93 -4.64 -7.92
CA THR A 145 -23.07 -5.49 -8.23
C THR A 145 -22.56 -6.64 -9.10
N ALA A 146 -23.28 -7.77 -9.09
CA ALA A 146 -22.96 -8.91 -9.94
C ALA A 146 -22.84 -8.56 -11.44
N ALA A 147 -23.40 -7.41 -11.87
CA ALA A 147 -23.29 -6.87 -13.23
C ALA A 147 -21.91 -6.27 -13.55
N ASP A 148 -21.12 -5.90 -12.54
CA ASP A 148 -19.77 -5.35 -12.73
C ASP A 148 -18.69 -6.44 -12.92
N MET A 149 -19.06 -7.72 -12.87
CA MET A 149 -18.23 -8.85 -13.25
C MET A 149 -18.20 -8.97 -14.79
N VAL A 150 -17.56 -7.99 -15.44
CA VAL A 150 -17.25 -8.10 -16.87
C VAL A 150 -16.33 -9.32 -17.04
N PRO A 151 -16.67 -10.29 -17.91
CA PRO A 151 -15.82 -11.42 -18.19
C PRO A 151 -14.46 -10.92 -18.68
N LEU A 152 -13.41 -11.23 -17.94
CA LEU A 152 -12.04 -10.86 -18.29
C LEU A 152 -11.67 -11.61 -19.58
N SER A 153 -11.27 -10.88 -20.61
CA SER A 153 -10.86 -11.47 -21.88
C SER A 153 -9.71 -12.47 -21.64
N PRO A 154 -9.77 -13.71 -22.16
CA PRO A 154 -8.82 -14.78 -21.82
C PRO A 154 -7.39 -14.57 -22.36
N ALA A 155 -7.10 -13.47 -23.05
CA ALA A 155 -5.87 -13.29 -23.82
C ALA A 155 -4.63 -12.84 -23.00
N SER A 156 -4.76 -12.58 -21.69
CA SER A 156 -3.60 -12.31 -20.80
C SER A 156 -3.98 -12.57 -19.34
N ALA A 157 -4.21 -13.84 -19.01
CA ALA A 157 -4.61 -14.23 -17.68
C ALA A 157 -3.42 -14.15 -16.70
N GLU A 158 -3.22 -12.98 -16.11
CA GLU A 158 -2.29 -12.81 -14.99
C GLU A 158 -2.80 -13.59 -13.80
N GLY A 159 -1.96 -14.53 -13.31
CA GLY A 159 -2.35 -15.47 -12.26
C GLY A 159 -2.39 -14.85 -10.87
N ILE A 160 -3.02 -15.61 -9.98
CA ILE A 160 -3.05 -15.33 -8.56
C ILE A 160 -2.20 -16.39 -7.86
N LEU A 161 -1.19 -15.96 -7.11
CA LEU A 161 -0.36 -16.83 -6.29
C LEU A 161 -0.86 -16.81 -4.85
N VAL A 162 -1.29 -17.94 -4.34
CA VAL A 162 -1.68 -18.13 -2.94
C VAL A 162 -0.50 -18.73 -2.17
N ILE A 163 0.01 -18.03 -1.17
CA ILE A 163 1.10 -18.49 -0.30
C ILE A 163 0.51 -18.77 1.09
N GLU A 164 0.25 -20.04 1.38
CA GLU A 164 -0.53 -20.45 2.53
C GLU A 164 -0.33 -21.95 2.83
N ASP A 165 -0.29 -22.32 4.11
CA ASP A 165 -0.22 -23.72 4.55
C ASP A 165 -1.57 -24.42 4.44
N ASP A 166 -2.67 -23.68 4.66
CA ASP A 166 -4.03 -24.21 4.67
C ASP A 166 -4.57 -24.35 3.24
N VAL A 167 -4.83 -25.59 2.83
CA VAL A 167 -5.39 -25.93 1.52
C VAL A 167 -6.81 -25.38 1.34
N GLU A 168 -7.57 -25.21 2.43
CA GLU A 168 -8.94 -24.67 2.33
C GLU A 168 -8.94 -23.22 1.87
N VAL A 169 -7.95 -22.44 2.27
CA VAL A 169 -7.77 -21.07 1.78
C VAL A 169 -7.50 -21.06 0.28
N PHE A 170 -6.63 -21.95 -0.20
CA PHE A 170 -6.37 -22.09 -1.64
C PHE A 170 -7.65 -22.46 -2.40
N HIS A 171 -8.40 -23.46 -1.92
CA HIS A 171 -9.66 -23.86 -2.55
C HIS A 171 -10.70 -22.74 -2.54
N ALA A 172 -10.79 -21.97 -1.46
CA ALA A 172 -11.68 -20.80 -1.38
C ALA A 172 -11.33 -19.75 -2.43
N VAL A 173 -10.05 -19.43 -2.61
CA VAL A 173 -9.59 -18.51 -3.67
C VAL A 173 -9.91 -19.08 -5.05
N GLN A 174 -9.64 -20.37 -5.28
CA GLN A 174 -9.88 -21.02 -6.56
C GLN A 174 -11.38 -21.03 -6.92
N GLN A 175 -12.26 -21.29 -5.96
CA GLN A 175 -13.71 -21.24 -6.17
C GLN A 175 -14.23 -19.84 -6.48
N ILE A 176 -13.71 -18.82 -5.78
CA ILE A 176 -14.09 -17.41 -5.97
C ILE A 176 -13.67 -16.90 -7.35
N VAL A 177 -12.46 -17.23 -7.76
CA VAL A 177 -11.89 -16.77 -9.02
C VAL A 177 -12.45 -17.59 -10.21
N GLY A 178 -12.83 -18.85 -9.96
CA GLY A 178 -13.34 -19.75 -10.96
C GLY A 178 -12.33 -20.01 -12.09
N ALA A 179 -12.83 -20.22 -13.31
CA ALA A 179 -12.01 -20.48 -14.48
C ALA A 179 -11.47 -19.18 -15.13
N SER A 180 -11.73 -18.00 -14.56
CA SER A 180 -11.40 -16.72 -15.18
C SER A 180 -9.91 -16.35 -15.07
N GLN A 181 -9.21 -16.88 -14.06
CA GLN A 181 -7.79 -16.64 -13.82
C GLN A 181 -7.10 -17.90 -13.32
N PRO A 182 -5.83 -18.17 -13.68
CA PRO A 182 -5.07 -19.25 -13.08
C PRO A 182 -4.76 -18.94 -11.62
N VAL A 183 -4.88 -19.92 -10.75
CA VAL A 183 -4.55 -19.84 -9.33
C VAL A 183 -3.46 -20.85 -9.02
N TYR A 184 -2.35 -20.37 -8.51
CA TYR A 184 -1.18 -21.15 -8.12
C TYR A 184 -1.11 -21.24 -6.60
N TRP A 185 -0.67 -22.38 -6.08
CA TRP A 185 -0.54 -22.60 -4.65
C TRP A 185 0.90 -22.87 -4.27
N ALA A 186 1.41 -22.13 -3.31
CA ALA A 186 2.72 -22.31 -2.72
C ALA A 186 2.61 -22.49 -1.21
N ARG A 187 3.22 -23.56 -0.70
CA ARG A 187 3.29 -23.88 0.73
C ARG A 187 4.64 -23.51 1.34
N SER A 188 5.54 -22.97 0.54
CA SER A 188 6.85 -22.48 0.98
C SER A 188 7.31 -21.33 0.09
N LEU A 189 8.32 -20.61 0.56
CA LEU A 189 8.92 -19.51 -0.21
C LEU A 189 9.55 -20.00 -1.50
N GLU A 190 10.16 -21.20 -1.51
CA GLU A 190 10.74 -21.82 -2.72
C GLU A 190 9.68 -22.08 -3.77
N GLN A 191 8.56 -22.69 -3.40
CA GLN A 191 7.45 -22.93 -4.33
C GLN A 191 6.86 -21.63 -4.87
N ALA A 192 6.78 -20.60 -4.00
CA ALA A 192 6.31 -19.28 -4.44
C ALA A 192 7.23 -18.68 -5.52
N PHE A 193 8.54 -18.81 -5.35
CA PHE A 193 9.51 -18.37 -6.36
C PHE A 193 9.43 -19.18 -7.65
N ASP A 194 9.27 -20.49 -7.56
CA ASP A 194 9.09 -21.34 -8.76
C ASP A 194 7.86 -20.91 -9.57
N HIS A 195 6.76 -20.58 -8.90
CA HIS A 195 5.57 -20.06 -9.57
C HIS A 195 5.80 -18.68 -10.20
N LEU A 196 6.47 -17.77 -9.49
CA LEU A 196 6.79 -16.43 -10.00
C LEU A 196 7.75 -16.47 -11.20
N GLU A 197 8.62 -17.50 -11.26
CA GLU A 197 9.53 -17.71 -12.39
C GLU A 197 8.82 -18.24 -13.63
N ASN A 198 7.87 -19.16 -13.43
CA ASN A 198 7.29 -19.92 -14.53
C ASN A 198 5.94 -19.39 -15.01
N HIS A 199 5.32 -18.45 -14.26
CA HIS A 199 3.97 -17.97 -14.54
C HIS A 199 3.85 -16.45 -14.39
N PRO A 200 3.02 -15.79 -15.22
CA PRO A 200 2.71 -14.37 -15.04
C PRO A 200 1.78 -14.20 -13.83
N VAL A 201 2.31 -13.73 -12.70
CA VAL A 201 1.56 -13.46 -11.48
C VAL A 201 1.29 -11.97 -11.35
N GLY A 202 0.02 -11.59 -11.20
CA GLY A 202 -0.40 -10.19 -10.99
C GLY A 202 -0.79 -9.91 -9.55
N VAL A 203 -1.28 -10.92 -8.83
CA VAL A 203 -1.74 -10.79 -7.44
C VAL A 203 -1.14 -11.89 -6.58
N ILE A 204 -0.63 -11.52 -5.42
CA ILE A 204 -0.21 -12.44 -4.36
C ILE A 204 -1.23 -12.34 -3.23
N VAL A 205 -1.76 -13.49 -2.79
CA VAL A 205 -2.60 -13.64 -1.59
C VAL A 205 -1.78 -14.46 -0.60
N SER A 206 -1.30 -13.85 0.49
CA SER A 206 -0.29 -14.47 1.35
C SER A 206 -0.67 -14.41 2.82
N GLU A 207 -0.41 -15.50 3.56
CA GLU A 207 -0.21 -15.44 5.01
C GLU A 207 1.15 -14.79 5.31
N LEU A 208 1.34 -14.30 6.52
CA LEU A 208 2.61 -13.71 6.99
C LEU A 208 3.63 -14.72 7.43
N VAL A 209 3.18 -15.86 7.91
CA VAL A 209 4.01 -16.94 8.40
C VAL A 209 3.55 -18.24 7.76
N VAL A 210 4.41 -18.84 6.95
CA VAL A 210 4.17 -20.13 6.30
C VAL A 210 5.29 -21.09 6.71
N GLN A 211 4.95 -22.29 7.17
CA GLN A 211 5.92 -23.27 7.71
C GLN A 211 6.87 -22.68 8.78
N ARG A 212 6.35 -21.81 9.65
CA ARG A 212 7.10 -21.06 10.68
C ARG A 212 8.12 -20.06 10.13
N GLU A 213 8.14 -19.80 8.84
CA GLU A 213 8.98 -18.80 8.21
C GLU A 213 8.20 -17.51 7.96
N SER A 214 8.76 -16.37 8.39
CA SER A 214 8.16 -15.05 8.11
C SER A 214 8.38 -14.66 6.65
N LEU A 215 7.31 -14.32 5.96
CA LEU A 215 7.35 -13.88 4.56
C LEU A 215 7.50 -12.37 4.39
N THR A 216 7.56 -11.61 5.49
CA THR A 216 7.60 -10.13 5.46
C THR A 216 8.75 -9.60 4.59
N ALA A 217 9.96 -10.11 4.79
CA ALA A 217 11.13 -9.69 4.02
C ALA A 217 11.03 -10.08 2.53
N ALA A 218 10.48 -11.26 2.25
CA ALA A 218 10.27 -11.73 0.87
C ALA A 218 9.24 -10.86 0.12
N LEU A 219 8.11 -10.56 0.75
CA LEU A 219 7.07 -9.70 0.17
C LEU A 219 7.59 -8.29 -0.10
N LYS A 220 8.40 -7.73 0.81
CA LYS A 220 9.08 -6.44 0.64
C LYS A 220 10.00 -6.43 -0.58
N LEU A 221 10.85 -7.44 -0.73
CA LEU A 221 11.77 -7.54 -1.86
C LEU A 221 11.05 -7.77 -3.17
N LEU A 222 10.03 -8.63 -3.18
CA LEU A 222 9.17 -8.84 -4.35
C LEU A 222 8.51 -7.55 -4.79
N LYS A 223 7.97 -6.76 -3.85
CA LYS A 223 7.37 -5.46 -4.17
C LYS A 223 8.38 -4.46 -4.71
N ALA A 224 9.61 -4.43 -4.17
CA ALA A 224 10.68 -3.57 -4.68
C ALA A 224 11.08 -3.95 -6.12
N GLN A 225 11.06 -5.24 -6.47
CA GLN A 225 11.46 -5.74 -7.79
C GLN A 225 10.31 -5.71 -8.81
N TYR A 226 9.09 -5.99 -8.36
CA TYR A 226 7.87 -6.05 -9.17
C TYR A 226 6.80 -5.10 -8.60
N PRO A 227 6.99 -3.78 -8.75
CA PRO A 227 6.09 -2.80 -8.13
C PRO A 227 4.64 -2.86 -8.63
N GLU A 228 4.40 -3.48 -9.80
CA GLU A 228 3.06 -3.73 -10.34
C GLU A 228 2.35 -4.92 -9.70
N VAL A 229 3.07 -5.87 -9.08
CA VAL A 229 2.45 -7.01 -8.39
C VAL A 229 1.76 -6.51 -7.11
N VAL A 230 0.52 -6.91 -6.94
CA VAL A 230 -0.36 -6.44 -5.87
C VAL A 230 -0.48 -7.52 -4.81
N THR A 231 -0.18 -7.17 -3.55
CA THR A 231 -0.19 -8.11 -2.44
C THR A 231 -1.40 -7.90 -1.54
N ILE A 232 -2.17 -8.96 -1.31
CA ILE A 232 -3.19 -9.09 -0.28
C ILE A 232 -2.59 -9.95 0.83
N VAL A 233 -2.60 -9.46 2.06
CA VAL A 233 -2.14 -10.22 3.22
C VAL A 233 -3.34 -10.70 4.02
N MET A 234 -3.30 -11.96 4.42
CA MET A 234 -4.26 -12.59 5.32
C MET A 234 -3.56 -12.86 6.65
N THR A 235 -4.14 -12.48 7.77
CA THR A 235 -3.50 -12.72 9.07
C THR A 235 -4.51 -12.71 10.21
N PRO A 236 -4.29 -13.52 11.27
CA PRO A 236 -5.11 -13.47 12.49
C PRO A 236 -4.68 -12.32 13.39
N PHE A 237 -4.79 -11.08 13.02
CA PHE A 237 -4.39 -9.85 13.73
C PHE A 237 -4.03 -10.01 15.22
N GLN A 238 -2.76 -9.84 15.59
CA GLN A 238 -2.33 -9.91 16.99
C GLN A 238 -1.35 -8.79 17.41
N ASP A 239 -0.65 -8.13 16.48
CA ASP A 239 0.36 -7.13 16.80
C ASP A 239 0.34 -5.93 15.83
N THR A 240 -0.01 -4.77 16.36
CA THR A 240 -0.12 -3.50 15.60
C THR A 240 1.23 -3.04 15.05
N GLY A 241 2.32 -3.24 15.80
CA GLY A 241 3.66 -2.80 15.38
C GLY A 241 4.18 -3.60 14.19
N VAL A 242 4.02 -4.92 14.25
CA VAL A 242 4.34 -5.81 13.11
C VAL A 242 3.53 -5.43 11.89
N LEU A 243 2.24 -5.15 12.08
CA LEU A 243 1.33 -4.78 11.01
C LEU A 243 1.72 -3.46 10.33
N ILE A 244 2.00 -2.42 11.11
CA ILE A 244 2.44 -1.12 10.58
C ILE A 244 3.76 -1.26 9.81
N ASN A 245 4.73 -1.99 10.35
CA ASN A 245 5.98 -2.27 9.67
C ASN A 245 5.75 -2.99 8.34
N LEU A 246 4.89 -3.99 8.34
CA LEU A 246 4.55 -4.76 7.15
C LEU A 246 3.88 -3.87 6.08
N ILE A 247 2.93 -3.03 6.47
CA ILE A 247 2.26 -2.09 5.55
C ILE A 247 3.27 -1.12 4.96
N ASN A 248 4.09 -0.49 5.80
CA ASN A 248 5.07 0.49 5.37
C ASN A 248 6.16 -0.12 4.48
N GLN A 249 6.63 -1.30 4.83
CA GLN A 249 7.74 -1.97 4.14
C GLN A 249 7.28 -2.82 2.97
N GLY A 250 6.16 -3.52 3.10
CA GLY A 250 5.62 -4.42 2.08
C GLY A 250 4.72 -3.74 1.05
N GLN A 251 4.28 -2.49 1.29
CA GLN A 251 3.31 -1.79 0.46
C GLN A 251 2.10 -2.68 0.12
N ILE A 252 1.50 -3.23 1.16
CA ILE A 252 0.35 -4.14 1.05
C ILE A 252 -0.86 -3.39 0.51
N TYR A 253 -1.51 -3.98 -0.47
CA TYR A 253 -2.72 -3.40 -1.06
C TYR A 253 -3.95 -3.58 -0.18
N ARG A 254 -4.09 -4.78 0.41
CA ARG A 254 -5.21 -5.11 1.30
C ARG A 254 -4.74 -6.02 2.42
N LEU A 255 -5.43 -5.89 3.54
CA LEU A 255 -5.23 -6.71 4.71
C LEU A 255 -6.57 -7.35 5.09
N LEU A 256 -6.62 -8.66 5.15
CA LEU A 256 -7.82 -9.43 5.44
C LEU A 256 -7.67 -10.21 6.74
N PRO A 257 -8.57 -10.00 7.72
CA PRO A 257 -8.57 -10.78 8.94
C PRO A 257 -9.02 -12.21 8.68
N LYS A 258 -8.37 -13.16 9.32
CA LYS A 258 -8.89 -14.54 9.45
C LYS A 258 -9.91 -14.62 10.60
N PRO A 259 -11.01 -15.40 10.47
CA PRO A 259 -11.34 -16.29 9.36
C PRO A 259 -11.84 -15.56 8.12
N LEU A 260 -11.45 -16.05 6.95
CA LEU A 260 -11.81 -15.44 5.68
C LEU A 260 -13.29 -15.59 5.35
N ARG A 261 -13.90 -14.54 4.85
CA ARG A 261 -15.27 -14.56 4.34
C ARG A 261 -15.25 -14.53 2.82
N PRO A 262 -15.93 -15.44 2.10
CA PRO A 262 -15.86 -15.55 0.64
C PRO A 262 -16.20 -14.25 -0.12
N GLY A 263 -17.28 -13.58 0.28
CA GLY A 263 -17.70 -12.33 -0.38
C GLY A 263 -16.65 -11.22 -0.34
N PRO A 264 -16.18 -10.78 0.85
CA PRO A 264 -15.09 -9.82 0.97
C PRO A 264 -13.80 -10.26 0.28
N LEU A 265 -13.42 -11.55 0.36
CA LEU A 265 -12.23 -12.06 -0.31
C LEU A 265 -12.31 -11.88 -1.83
N GLY A 266 -13.45 -12.25 -2.43
CA GLY A 266 -13.67 -12.09 -3.88
C GLY A 266 -13.61 -10.64 -4.35
N MET A 267 -14.25 -9.73 -3.63
CA MET A 267 -14.20 -8.30 -3.93
C MET A 267 -12.77 -7.74 -3.88
N ASN A 268 -11.99 -8.16 -2.88
CA ASN A 268 -10.61 -7.71 -2.72
C ASN A 268 -9.69 -8.27 -3.82
N ILE A 269 -9.85 -9.52 -4.22
CA ILE A 269 -9.10 -10.12 -5.34
C ILE A 269 -9.43 -9.39 -6.66
N ALA A 270 -10.70 -9.16 -6.94
CA ALA A 270 -11.12 -8.44 -8.16
C ALA A 270 -10.56 -7.00 -8.17
N SER A 271 -10.56 -6.33 -7.02
CA SER A 271 -9.97 -4.99 -6.87
C SER A 271 -8.46 -5.01 -7.06
N ALA A 272 -7.76 -6.02 -6.52
CA ALA A 272 -6.31 -6.18 -6.68
C ALA A 272 -5.91 -6.42 -8.14
N LEU A 273 -6.64 -7.23 -8.88
CA LEU A 273 -6.41 -7.45 -10.31
C LEU A 273 -6.60 -6.17 -11.14
N ARG A 274 -7.63 -5.38 -10.84
CA ARG A 274 -7.80 -4.06 -11.48
C ARG A 274 -6.65 -3.13 -11.17
N HIS A 275 -6.22 -3.08 -9.90
CA HIS A 275 -5.11 -2.25 -9.46
C HIS A 275 -3.78 -2.67 -10.12
N HIS A 276 -3.50 -3.97 -10.21
CA HIS A 276 -2.34 -4.51 -10.94
C HIS A 276 -2.31 -3.99 -12.39
N ARG A 277 -3.42 -4.10 -13.12
CA ARG A 277 -3.51 -3.63 -14.51
C ARG A 277 -3.29 -2.13 -14.63
N MET A 278 -3.81 -1.36 -13.69
CA MET A 278 -3.58 0.09 -13.63
C MET A 278 -2.10 0.42 -13.42
N LEU A 279 -1.43 -0.27 -12.49
CA LEU A 279 0.01 -0.10 -12.24
C LEU A 279 0.85 -0.51 -13.46
N LYS A 280 0.44 -1.56 -14.17
CA LYS A 280 1.11 -2.01 -15.38
C LYS A 280 0.98 -1.00 -16.52
N ALA A 281 -0.18 -0.39 -16.67
CA ALA A 281 -0.46 0.63 -17.69
C ALA A 281 0.17 2.00 -17.38
N SER A 282 0.44 2.32 -16.11
CA SER A 282 0.88 3.65 -15.68
C SER A 282 2.15 3.59 -14.82
N PRO A 283 3.35 3.62 -15.44
CA PRO A 283 4.63 3.55 -14.72
C PRO A 283 4.82 4.62 -13.64
N SER A 284 4.26 5.83 -13.81
CA SER A 284 4.32 6.91 -12.83
C SER A 284 3.62 6.56 -11.51
N LEU A 285 2.60 5.71 -11.54
CA LEU A 285 1.90 5.26 -10.33
C LEU A 285 2.73 4.26 -9.52
N ARG A 286 3.67 3.54 -10.14
CA ARG A 286 4.56 2.58 -9.46
C ARG A 286 5.47 3.27 -8.45
N SER A 287 5.86 4.52 -8.67
CA SER A 287 6.71 5.28 -7.73
C SER A 287 6.06 5.52 -6.36
N ARG A 288 4.71 5.51 -6.28
CA ARG A 288 3.98 5.59 -5.01
C ARG A 288 4.21 4.39 -4.10
N HIS A 289 4.61 3.27 -4.67
CA HIS A 289 4.86 2.01 -3.96
C HIS A 289 6.34 1.78 -3.67
N ALA A 290 7.10 2.87 -3.46
CA ALA A 290 8.51 2.77 -3.05
C ALA A 290 8.61 2.11 -1.67
N VAL A 291 9.38 1.03 -1.59
CA VAL A 291 9.58 0.22 -0.38
C VAL A 291 10.73 0.79 0.44
N GLU A 292 10.62 0.80 1.77
CA GLU A 292 11.72 1.18 2.65
C GLU A 292 12.89 0.18 2.56
N LYS A 293 14.11 0.68 2.84
CA LYS A 293 15.30 -0.19 2.85
C LYS A 293 15.22 -1.21 3.98
N ILE A 294 15.69 -2.42 3.72
CA ILE A 294 15.82 -3.50 4.72
C ILE A 294 16.77 -3.06 5.82
N ARG A 295 16.35 -3.12 7.08
CA ARG A 295 17.14 -2.67 8.23
C ARG A 295 17.48 -3.78 9.24
N GLN A 296 16.79 -4.94 9.19
CA GLN A 296 16.94 -5.98 10.21
C GLN A 296 17.83 -7.12 9.74
N PRO A 297 18.77 -7.63 10.60
CA PRO A 297 19.70 -8.72 10.24
C PRO A 297 19.01 -10.04 9.88
N GLU A 298 17.88 -10.35 10.51
CA GLU A 298 17.10 -11.58 10.24
C GLU A 298 16.50 -11.57 8.83
N GLU A 299 16.16 -10.40 8.31
CA GLU A 299 15.70 -10.22 6.95
C GLU A 299 16.80 -10.48 5.90
N LEU A 300 18.07 -10.39 6.27
CA LEU A 300 19.20 -10.56 5.34
C LEU A 300 19.32 -11.99 4.82
N SER A 301 18.99 -13.01 5.60
CA SER A 301 19.03 -14.41 5.14
C SER A 301 17.96 -14.69 4.09
N VAL A 302 16.75 -14.21 4.33
CA VAL A 302 15.63 -14.27 3.37
C VAL A 302 15.94 -13.40 2.17
N ALA A 303 16.50 -12.20 2.40
CA ALA A 303 16.91 -11.30 1.34
C ALA A 303 17.94 -11.96 0.40
N ASN A 304 18.94 -12.66 0.91
CA ASN A 304 19.93 -13.37 0.11
C ASN A 304 19.30 -14.49 -0.74
N ARG A 305 18.33 -15.23 -0.19
CA ARG A 305 17.58 -16.25 -0.95
C ARG A 305 16.75 -15.62 -2.07
N VAL A 306 16.03 -14.53 -1.78
CA VAL A 306 15.26 -13.78 -2.78
C VAL A 306 16.18 -13.16 -3.84
N MET A 307 17.30 -12.56 -3.44
CA MET A 307 18.26 -11.98 -4.38
C MET A 307 18.95 -13.04 -5.26
N GLY A 308 19.23 -14.22 -4.72
CA GLY A 308 19.72 -15.36 -5.50
C GLY A 308 18.70 -15.84 -6.53
N PHE A 309 17.41 -15.84 -6.19
CA PHE A 309 16.34 -16.12 -7.13
C PHE A 309 16.20 -15.04 -8.21
N LEU A 310 16.16 -13.77 -7.82
CA LEU A 310 16.07 -12.63 -8.75
C LEU A 310 17.28 -12.54 -9.70
N GLY A 311 18.47 -12.94 -9.24
CA GLY A 311 19.67 -13.06 -10.07
C GLY A 311 19.53 -14.10 -11.18
N ARG A 312 18.89 -15.24 -10.88
CA ARG A 312 18.59 -16.28 -11.88
C ARG A 312 17.59 -15.82 -12.92
N LEU A 313 16.55 -15.07 -12.51
CA LEU A 313 15.56 -14.48 -13.44
C LEU A 313 16.21 -13.53 -14.45
N ARG A 314 17.11 -12.65 -14.00
CA ARG A 314 17.81 -11.71 -14.88
C ARG A 314 18.75 -12.39 -15.87
N GLY A 315 19.38 -13.50 -15.47
CA GLY A 315 20.26 -14.28 -16.34
C GLY A 315 19.53 -15.00 -17.48
N ARG A 316 18.24 -15.27 -17.35
CA ARG A 316 17.41 -15.90 -18.40
C ARG A 316 16.79 -14.91 -19.38
N ALA A 317 16.65 -13.65 -19.02
CA ALA A 317 16.11 -12.61 -19.91
C ALA A 317 17.13 -12.07 -20.94
N THR A 318 18.37 -12.56 -20.91
CA THR A 318 19.49 -12.13 -21.78
C THR A 318 19.94 -13.21 -22.77
N VAL A 319 19.14 -14.24 -22.98
CA VAL A 319 19.40 -15.28 -24.02
C VAL A 319 18.31 -15.27 -25.07
#